data_9e594be5cc3a6c2e2f63eaf19c45f498
#
_entry.id   9e594be5cc3a6c2e2f63eaf19c45f498
#
_cell.length_a   1.000
_cell.length_b   1.000
_cell.length_c   1.000
_cell.angle_alpha   90.00
_cell.angle_beta   90.00
_cell.angle_gamma   90.00
#
_symmetry.space_group_name_H-M   'P 1'
#
loop_
_entity.id
_entity.type
_entity.pdbx_description
1 polymer ?
#
loop_
_entity_poly.entity_id
_entity_poly.type
_entity_poly.pdbx_seq_one_letter_code
_entity_poly.pdbx_strand_id
1 'polypeptide(L)'
;MRRTARPLPDRPLNWLELGGKVVDGLVIVQNYNREDDSPRFRAFREAYFKRFQKNPGYSSVSANDAATVLFDALGKREADATVKAAVLRNGPYQGLQQQIVFDANGDTQRKVFFTEISEGRFVLIK
;
A
#
# COMPACT_ATOMS: atom_id res chain seq x y z
N MET A 1 0.45 10.30 -43.37
CA MET A 1 -0.43 9.36 -42.60
C MET A 1 -0.23 9.62 -41.10
N ARG A 2 -1.13 10.35 -40.47
CA ARG A 2 -1.05 10.64 -39.03
C ARG A 2 -1.58 9.42 -38.28
N ARG A 3 -0.74 8.70 -37.52
CA ARG A 3 -1.18 7.69 -36.54
C ARG A 3 -1.92 8.41 -35.43
N THR A 4 -3.21 8.28 -35.39
CA THR A 4 -4.01 8.65 -34.22
C THR A 4 -3.65 7.69 -33.09
N ALA A 5 -2.92 8.19 -32.09
CA ALA A 5 -2.69 7.44 -30.88
C ALA A 5 -4.07 7.13 -30.24
N ARG A 6 -4.38 5.85 -30.03
CA ARG A 6 -5.53 5.47 -29.22
C ARG A 6 -5.33 6.05 -27.81
N PRO A 7 -6.33 6.72 -27.24
CA PRO A 7 -6.25 7.12 -25.85
C PRO A 7 -6.03 5.85 -25.00
N LEU A 8 -5.05 5.93 -24.11
CA LEU A 8 -4.84 4.88 -23.10
C LEU A 8 -6.11 4.75 -22.26
N PRO A 9 -6.55 3.52 -21.95
CA PRO A 9 -7.72 3.34 -21.08
C PRO A 9 -7.44 3.99 -19.72
N ASP A 10 -8.42 4.69 -19.16
CA ASP A 10 -8.39 5.36 -17.85
C ASP A 10 -8.21 4.40 -16.64
N ARG A 11 -7.85 3.15 -16.90
CA ARG A 11 -7.54 2.14 -15.88
C ARG A 11 -6.05 2.04 -15.70
N PRO A 12 -5.55 2.03 -14.44
CA PRO A 12 -4.17 1.69 -14.20
C PRO A 12 -3.88 0.32 -14.84
N LEU A 13 -2.84 0.28 -15.67
CA LEU A 13 -2.40 -0.93 -16.36
C LEU A 13 -2.22 -2.05 -15.33
N ASN A 14 -3.08 -3.04 -15.39
CA ASN A 14 -2.98 -4.22 -14.53
C ASN A 14 -2.02 -5.20 -15.21
N TRP A 15 -0.92 -5.52 -14.55
CA TRP A 15 0.07 -6.49 -15.03
C TRP A 15 -0.55 -7.82 -15.48
N LEU A 16 -1.64 -8.23 -14.81
CA LEU A 16 -2.37 -9.46 -15.14
C LEU A 16 -3.11 -9.35 -16.48
N GLU A 17 -3.69 -8.19 -16.77
CA GLU A 17 -4.43 -7.96 -18.03
C GLU A 17 -3.48 -7.85 -19.22
N LEU A 18 -2.27 -7.31 -19.02
CA LEU A 18 -1.28 -7.11 -20.08
C LEU A 18 -0.39 -8.34 -20.30
N GLY A 19 -0.03 -9.02 -19.22
CA GLY A 19 0.94 -10.11 -19.25
C GLY A 19 0.30 -11.44 -19.62
N GLY A 20 -0.99 -11.65 -19.33
CA GLY A 20 -1.65 -12.92 -19.54
C GLY A 20 -0.85 -14.08 -18.93
N LYS A 21 -0.69 -15.17 -19.68
CA LYS A 21 0.08 -16.34 -19.24
C LYS A 21 1.59 -16.11 -19.11
N VAL A 22 2.12 -15.07 -19.72
CA VAL A 22 3.57 -14.79 -19.70
C VAL A 22 4.06 -14.40 -18.31
N VAL A 23 3.18 -13.85 -17.47
CA VAL A 23 3.52 -13.46 -16.09
C VAL A 23 3.21 -14.55 -15.06
N ASP A 24 2.69 -15.71 -15.47
CA ASP A 24 2.50 -16.83 -14.55
C ASP A 24 3.85 -17.31 -14.00
N GLY A 25 3.91 -17.57 -12.69
CA GLY A 25 5.13 -17.91 -11.98
C GLY A 25 5.98 -16.70 -11.56
N LEU A 26 5.60 -15.48 -11.94
CA LEU A 26 6.31 -14.28 -11.48
C LEU A 26 6.09 -14.07 -9.98
N VAL A 27 7.20 -13.99 -9.23
CA VAL A 27 7.17 -13.70 -7.79
C VAL A 27 7.41 -12.20 -7.58
N ILE A 28 6.52 -11.59 -6.81
CA ILE A 28 6.54 -10.17 -6.48
C ILE A 28 6.71 -10.01 -4.98
N VAL A 29 7.65 -9.17 -4.57
CA VAL A 29 7.85 -8.79 -3.17
C VAL A 29 7.05 -7.52 -2.88
N GLN A 30 6.24 -7.54 -1.83
CA GLN A 30 5.39 -6.42 -1.44
C GLN A 30 5.35 -6.25 0.08
N ASN A 31 5.15 -5.03 0.56
CA ASN A 31 4.87 -4.74 1.97
C ASN A 31 3.35 -4.76 2.26
N TYR A 32 2.60 -5.44 1.43
CA TYR A 32 1.14 -5.47 1.44
C TYR A 32 0.63 -6.90 1.32
N ASN A 33 -0.17 -7.32 2.29
CA ASN A 33 -0.86 -8.60 2.25
C ASN A 33 -2.29 -8.41 1.72
N ARG A 34 -2.59 -8.98 0.56
CA ARG A 34 -3.93 -8.92 -0.04
C ARG A 34 -4.94 -9.79 0.70
N GLU A 35 -4.47 -10.82 1.39
CA GLU A 35 -5.27 -11.81 2.10
C GLU A 35 -5.43 -11.46 3.59
N ASP A 36 -5.03 -10.25 4.02
CA ASP A 36 -5.18 -9.81 5.40
C ASP A 36 -6.68 -9.72 5.76
N ASP A 37 -7.06 -10.43 6.80
CA ASP A 37 -8.43 -10.47 7.34
C ASP A 37 -8.53 -9.83 8.73
N SER A 38 -7.49 -9.13 9.17
CA SER A 38 -7.48 -8.43 10.45
C SER A 38 -8.68 -7.44 10.54
N PRO A 39 -9.26 -7.26 11.73
CA PRO A 39 -10.43 -6.39 11.89
C PRO A 39 -10.19 -4.96 11.37
N ARG A 40 -8.99 -4.42 11.59
CA ARG A 40 -8.62 -3.07 11.12
C ARG A 40 -8.59 -2.99 9.60
N PHE A 41 -7.97 -3.96 8.95
CA PHE A 41 -7.89 -3.97 7.49
C PHE A 41 -9.25 -4.22 6.85
N ARG A 42 -10.07 -5.11 7.41
CA ARG A 42 -11.46 -5.34 6.94
C ARG A 42 -12.28 -4.06 7.00
N ALA A 43 -12.26 -3.34 8.13
CA ALA A 43 -13.00 -2.08 8.28
C ALA A 43 -12.56 -1.04 7.23
N PHE A 44 -11.26 -0.91 6.99
CA PHE A 44 -10.74 -0.03 5.94
C PHE A 44 -11.22 -0.45 4.55
N ARG A 45 -11.14 -1.74 4.23
CA ARG A 45 -11.56 -2.30 2.93
C ARG A 45 -13.05 -2.04 2.67
N GLU A 46 -13.89 -2.25 3.67
CA GLU A 46 -15.33 -2.00 3.58
C GLU A 46 -15.65 -0.50 3.37
N ALA A 47 -15.03 0.37 4.15
CA ALA A 47 -15.19 1.82 4.02
C ALA A 47 -14.70 2.32 2.65
N TYR A 48 -13.56 1.81 2.19
CA TYR A 48 -12.99 2.13 0.89
C TYR A 48 -13.91 1.68 -0.25
N PHE A 49 -14.41 0.44 -0.18
CA PHE A 49 -15.32 -0.10 -1.18
C PHE A 49 -16.64 0.68 -1.23
N LYS A 50 -17.19 1.02 -0.07
CA LYS A 50 -18.41 1.84 0.01
C LYS A 50 -18.27 3.19 -0.70
N ARG A 51 -17.08 3.81 -0.59
CA ARG A 51 -16.84 5.12 -1.17
C ARG A 51 -16.45 5.07 -2.65
N PHE A 52 -15.62 4.13 -3.05
CA PHE A 52 -15.00 4.11 -4.38
C PHE A 52 -15.51 2.99 -5.30
N GLN A 53 -16.34 2.09 -4.79
CA GLN A 53 -16.87 0.90 -5.50
C GLN A 53 -15.73 0.02 -6.08
N LYS A 54 -14.57 0.02 -5.41
CA LYS A 54 -13.37 -0.74 -5.76
C LYS A 54 -12.68 -1.23 -4.49
N ASN A 55 -12.01 -2.35 -4.57
CA ASN A 55 -11.16 -2.81 -3.47
C ASN A 55 -9.88 -1.95 -3.38
N PRO A 56 -9.40 -1.64 -2.17
CA PRO A 56 -8.13 -0.97 -2.00
C PRO A 56 -6.98 -1.85 -2.52
N GLY A 57 -5.98 -1.23 -3.09
CA GLY A 57 -4.72 -1.88 -3.48
C GLY A 57 -3.56 -1.37 -2.63
N TYR A 58 -2.36 -1.79 -2.99
CA TYR A 58 -1.11 -1.36 -2.34
C TYR A 58 -1.02 0.15 -2.12
N SER A 59 -1.27 0.93 -3.17
CA SER A 59 -1.17 2.40 -3.09
C SER A 59 -2.15 3.03 -2.10
N SER A 60 -3.38 2.50 -2.03
CA SER A 60 -4.40 3.00 -1.10
C SER A 60 -4.01 2.72 0.35
N VAL A 61 -3.45 1.54 0.63
CA VAL A 61 -2.98 1.16 1.96
C VAL A 61 -1.78 2.01 2.36
N SER A 62 -0.81 2.18 1.46
CA SER A 62 0.37 3.02 1.72
C SER A 62 0.01 4.48 1.96
N ALA A 63 -0.94 5.03 1.20
CA ALA A 63 -1.42 6.40 1.40
C ALA A 63 -2.12 6.58 2.74
N ASN A 64 -2.95 5.61 3.15
CA ASN A 64 -3.59 5.63 4.46
C ASN A 64 -2.56 5.57 5.60
N ASP A 65 -1.58 4.68 5.50
CA ASP A 65 -0.51 4.54 6.48
C ASP A 65 0.31 5.83 6.60
N ALA A 66 0.68 6.44 5.47
CA ALA A 66 1.41 7.71 5.45
C ALA A 66 0.61 8.85 6.09
N ALA A 67 -0.68 8.95 5.79
CA ALA A 67 -1.57 9.93 6.40
C ALA A 67 -1.69 9.72 7.93
N THR A 68 -1.84 8.48 8.36
CA THR A 68 -1.91 8.11 9.79
C THR A 68 -0.63 8.54 10.52
N VAL A 69 0.54 8.21 9.97
CA VAL A 69 1.83 8.63 10.53
C VAL A 69 1.90 10.15 10.66
N LEU A 70 1.53 10.86 9.59
CA LEU A 70 1.61 12.32 9.58
C LEU A 70 0.66 12.95 10.60
N PHE A 71 -0.60 12.52 10.65
CA PHE A 71 -1.57 13.07 11.60
C PHE A 71 -1.23 12.75 13.05
N ASP A 72 -0.79 11.54 13.36
CA ASP A 72 -0.36 11.16 14.70
C ASP A 72 0.88 11.96 15.13
N ALA A 73 1.85 12.11 14.24
CA ALA A 73 3.05 12.89 14.52
C ALA A 73 2.74 14.37 14.75
N LEU A 74 1.87 14.95 13.92
CA LEU A 74 1.45 16.34 14.06
C LEU A 74 0.64 16.58 15.34
N GLY A 75 -0.25 15.63 15.70
CA GLY A 75 -1.04 15.72 16.94
C GLY A 75 -0.19 15.68 18.22
N LYS A 76 1.00 15.10 18.15
CA LYS A 76 1.96 14.97 19.27
C LYS A 76 3.16 15.92 19.15
N ARG A 77 3.17 16.77 18.13
CA ARG A 77 4.29 17.65 17.84
C ARG A 77 4.42 18.76 18.88
N GLU A 78 5.62 18.93 19.44
CA GLU A 78 5.99 20.11 20.24
C GLU A 78 6.06 21.36 19.35
N ALA A 79 5.75 22.53 19.92
CA ALA A 79 5.61 23.78 19.17
C ALA A 79 6.80 24.11 18.27
N ASP A 80 8.02 23.88 18.76
CA ASP A 80 9.26 24.23 18.06
C ASP A 80 9.87 23.06 17.24
N ALA A 81 9.23 21.88 17.26
CA ALA A 81 9.74 20.71 16.55
C ALA A 81 9.41 20.76 15.07
N THR A 82 10.33 20.32 14.21
CA THR A 82 10.03 20.09 12.81
C THR A 82 9.13 18.87 12.63
N VAL A 83 8.39 18.78 11.52
CA VAL A 83 7.57 17.60 11.19
C VAL A 83 8.44 16.34 11.15
N LYS A 84 9.64 16.42 10.56
CA LYS A 84 10.59 15.30 10.54
C LYS A 84 10.93 14.81 11.95
N ALA A 85 11.28 15.74 12.85
CA ALA A 85 11.59 15.39 14.24
C ALA A 85 10.39 14.76 14.95
N ALA A 86 9.18 15.27 14.72
CA ALA A 86 7.96 14.71 15.27
C ALA A 86 7.69 13.28 14.76
N VAL A 87 7.86 13.03 13.47
CA VAL A 87 7.70 11.68 12.87
C VAL A 87 8.71 10.69 13.47
N LEU A 88 9.98 11.07 13.59
CA LEU A 88 11.01 10.16 14.09
C LEU A 88 10.85 9.89 15.61
N ARG A 89 10.35 10.85 16.38
CA ARG A 89 10.24 10.74 17.85
C ARG A 89 8.98 10.02 18.33
N ASN A 90 7.86 10.22 17.65
CA ASN A 90 6.54 9.84 18.16
C ASN A 90 6.06 8.44 17.71
N GLY A 91 6.89 7.66 17.01
CA GLY A 91 6.60 6.26 16.71
C GLY A 91 6.68 5.35 17.94
N PRO A 92 6.33 4.07 17.81
CA PRO A 92 5.82 3.42 16.59
C PRO A 92 4.40 3.86 16.22
N TYR A 93 4.08 3.83 14.93
CA TYR A 93 2.75 4.15 14.42
C TYR A 93 1.99 2.88 14.05
N GLN A 94 0.68 2.92 14.21
CA GLN A 94 -0.16 1.79 13.87
C GLN A 94 -0.68 1.93 12.44
N GLY A 95 -0.03 1.23 11.50
CA GLY A 95 -0.54 1.09 10.14
C GLY A 95 -1.76 0.16 10.04
N LEU A 96 -2.30 0.02 8.85
CA LEU A 96 -3.46 -0.84 8.60
C LEU A 96 -3.16 -2.32 8.83
N GLN A 97 -1.99 -2.78 8.41
CA GLN A 97 -1.62 -4.19 8.44
C GLN A 97 -0.45 -4.50 9.39
N GLN A 98 0.37 -3.50 9.71
CA GLN A 98 1.56 -3.66 10.54
C GLN A 98 1.96 -2.35 11.21
N GLN A 99 2.75 -2.45 12.26
CA GLN A 99 3.37 -1.27 12.86
C GLN A 99 4.40 -0.65 11.92
N ILE A 100 4.51 0.66 11.98
CA ILE A 100 5.45 1.47 11.21
C ILE A 100 6.43 2.08 12.20
N VAL A 101 7.69 1.68 12.09
CA VAL A 101 8.79 2.16 12.91
C VAL A 101 9.82 2.82 12.01
N PHE A 102 10.22 4.03 12.34
CA PHE A 102 11.30 4.73 11.64
C PHE A 102 12.60 4.61 12.43
N ASP A 103 13.69 4.35 11.74
CA ASP A 103 15.02 4.48 12.32
C ASP A 103 15.50 5.94 12.31
N ALA A 104 16.71 6.20 12.80
CA ALA A 104 17.31 7.54 12.86
C ALA A 104 17.50 8.18 11.47
N ASN A 105 17.59 7.39 10.42
CA ASN A 105 17.74 7.86 9.04
C ASN A 105 16.39 8.18 8.38
N GLY A 106 15.30 7.67 8.96
CA GLY A 106 13.95 7.76 8.41
C GLY A 106 13.53 6.56 7.59
N ASP A 107 14.31 5.47 7.62
CA ASP A 107 13.95 4.21 6.97
C ASP A 107 12.99 3.40 7.82
N THR A 108 12.11 2.63 7.17
CA THR A 108 11.15 1.78 7.86
C THR A 108 11.48 0.31 7.69
N GLN A 109 11.44 -0.45 8.80
CA GLN A 109 11.48 -1.90 8.75
C GLN A 109 10.04 -2.43 8.65
N ARG A 110 9.69 -3.02 7.52
CA ARG A 110 8.37 -3.60 7.27
C ARG A 110 8.49 -5.08 6.91
N LYS A 111 7.52 -5.86 7.32
CA LYS A 111 7.38 -7.23 6.83
C LYS A 111 7.16 -7.19 5.32
N VAL A 112 7.83 -8.07 4.63
CA VAL A 112 7.61 -8.31 3.21
C VAL A 112 6.79 -9.57 3.01
N PHE A 113 6.00 -9.58 1.96
CA PHE A 113 5.18 -10.70 1.52
C PHE A 113 5.60 -11.07 0.12
N PHE A 114 5.73 -12.36 -0.14
CA PHE A 114 6.00 -12.88 -1.46
C PHE A 114 4.68 -13.34 -2.07
N THR A 115 4.40 -12.86 -3.25
CA THR A 115 3.16 -13.17 -3.97
C THR A 115 3.54 -13.69 -5.34
N GLU A 116 3.02 -14.85 -5.70
CA GLU A 116 3.17 -15.42 -7.05
C GLU A 116 1.94 -15.09 -7.90
N ILE A 117 2.16 -14.83 -9.16
CA ILE A 117 1.08 -14.78 -10.16
C ILE A 117 0.83 -16.19 -10.64
N SER A 118 -0.37 -16.68 -10.38
CA SER A 118 -0.81 -18.01 -10.82
C SER A 118 -2.21 -17.93 -11.40
N GLU A 119 -2.37 -18.40 -12.63
CA GLU A 119 -3.64 -18.38 -13.37
C GLU A 119 -4.35 -17.02 -13.36
N GLY A 120 -3.58 -15.94 -13.54
CA GLY A 120 -4.10 -14.59 -13.55
C GLY A 120 -4.52 -14.05 -12.17
N ARG A 121 -4.04 -14.65 -11.08
CA ARG A 121 -4.31 -14.23 -9.70
C ARG A 121 -3.01 -14.05 -8.93
N PHE A 122 -3.07 -13.16 -7.95
CA PHE A 122 -1.99 -13.05 -6.96
C PHE A 122 -2.24 -14.03 -5.83
N VAL A 123 -1.29 -14.92 -5.59
CA VAL A 123 -1.34 -15.94 -4.54
C VAL A 123 -0.21 -15.70 -3.56
N LEU A 124 -0.52 -15.59 -2.27
CA LEU A 124 0.49 -15.41 -1.23
C LEU A 124 1.32 -16.68 -1.07
N ILE A 125 2.64 -16.56 -1.16
CA ILE A 125 3.57 -17.65 -0.86
C ILE A 125 3.76 -17.70 0.66
N LYS A 126 3.43 -18.82 1.27
CA LYS A 126 3.57 -19.06 2.71
C LYS A 126 4.91 -19.68 3.04
#